data_8a1c8b1a6cac96f4dc22e8fef0afec9e
#
_entry.id   8a1c8b1a6cac96f4dc22e8fef0afec9e
#
_cell.length_a   1.000
_cell.length_b   1.000
_cell.length_c   1.000
_cell.angle_alpha   90.00
_cell.angle_beta   90.00
_cell.angle_gamma   90.00
#
_symmetry.space_group_name_H-M   'P 1'
#
loop_
_entity.id
_entity.type
_entity.pdbx_description
1 polymer ?
#
loop_
_entity_poly.entity_id
_entity_poly.type
_entity_poly.pdbx_seq_one_letter_code
_entity_poly.pdbx_strand_id
1 'polypeptide(L)'
;MTTPAPPSSDTNRAESLIEYPSLFPIKVMGLKAEGFVEAITAIAVEHDPSFEIERLEMRDSSGGKYQSLTLTVTATSREQLDNLYRALTAHPHAKYVL
;
A
#
# COMPACT_ATOMS: atom_id res chain seq x y z
N MET A 1 -17.53 -22.08 24.45
CA MET A 1 -17.45 -22.03 23.93
C MET A 1 -17.30 -21.48 23.08
N THR A 2 -17.19 -21.28 22.80
CA THR A 2 -16.98 -20.93 22.19
C THR A 2 -17.18 -20.34 21.37
N THR A 3 -17.47 -20.07 21.11
CA THR A 3 -17.64 -19.60 20.40
C THR A 3 -17.58 -19.09 19.59
N PRO A 4 -17.76 -19.05 19.40
CA PRO A 4 -17.49 -18.48 18.51
C PRO A 4 -17.64 -17.61 17.71
N ALA A 5 -17.38 -17.67 16.92
CA ALA A 5 -17.28 -16.46 16.19
C ALA A 5 -18.53 -16.21 15.44
N PRO A 6 -19.25 -15.18 15.75
CA PRO A 6 -20.41 -14.80 14.96
C PRO A 6 -19.97 -14.37 13.58
N PRO A 7 -20.86 -14.51 12.58
CA PRO A 7 -20.50 -14.11 11.23
C PRO A 7 -20.06 -12.68 11.09
N SER A 8 -20.65 -11.78 11.87
CA SER A 8 -20.27 -10.38 11.79
C SER A 8 -18.82 -10.15 12.19
N SER A 9 -18.23 -11.08 12.92
CA SER A 9 -16.86 -10.93 13.34
C SER A 9 -15.87 -11.38 12.28
N ASP A 10 -16.35 -11.90 11.15
CA ASP A 10 -15.45 -12.30 10.09
C ASP A 10 -14.66 -11.11 9.54
N THR A 11 -15.34 -9.99 9.29
CA THR A 11 -14.66 -8.79 8.84
C THR A 11 -13.70 -8.28 9.90
N ASN A 12 -14.15 -8.25 11.14
CA ASN A 12 -13.30 -7.82 12.23
C ASN A 12 -12.13 -8.76 12.42
N ARG A 13 -12.37 -10.03 12.20
CA ARG A 13 -11.31 -11.00 12.34
C ARG A 13 -10.24 -10.80 11.28
N ALA A 14 -10.65 -10.45 10.05
CA ALA A 14 -9.67 -10.17 9.01
C ALA A 14 -8.76 -9.03 9.41
N GLU A 15 -9.31 -7.99 10.01
CA GLU A 15 -8.49 -6.89 10.50
C GLU A 15 -7.62 -7.31 11.65
N SER A 16 -8.15 -8.09 12.57
CA SER A 16 -7.40 -8.50 13.75
C SER A 16 -6.34 -9.54 13.43
N LEU A 17 -6.40 -10.16 12.25
CA LEU A 17 -5.34 -11.08 11.84
C LEU A 17 -4.09 -10.36 11.38
N ILE A 18 -4.18 -9.07 11.11
CA ILE A 18 -3.00 -8.29 10.79
C ILE A 18 -2.23 -8.03 12.08
N GLU A 19 -1.02 -8.55 12.13
CA GLU A 19 -0.16 -8.34 13.27
C GLU A 19 0.83 -7.24 12.95
N TYR A 20 1.00 -6.33 13.88
CA TYR A 20 1.91 -5.21 13.69
C TYR A 20 3.12 -5.38 14.59
N PRO A 21 4.32 -5.05 14.11
CA PRO A 21 4.58 -4.63 12.72
C PRO A 21 4.62 -5.83 11.78
N SER A 22 4.28 -5.59 10.52
CA SER A 22 4.38 -6.63 9.51
C SER A 22 4.63 -6.01 8.15
N LEU A 23 5.18 -6.80 7.24
CA LEU A 23 5.38 -6.33 5.88
C LEU A 23 4.05 -6.39 5.14
N PHE A 24 3.76 -5.33 4.40
CA PHE A 24 2.46 -5.18 3.76
C PHE A 24 2.67 -4.62 2.35
N PRO A 25 2.38 -5.41 1.32
CA PRO A 25 2.55 -4.93 -0.06
C PRO A 25 1.36 -4.10 -0.49
N ILE A 26 1.65 -2.96 -1.11
CA ILE A 26 0.64 -2.07 -1.65
C ILE A 26 0.98 -1.84 -3.11
N LYS A 27 0.01 -2.06 -3.98
CA LYS A 27 0.21 -1.86 -5.41
C LYS A 27 -0.44 -0.55 -5.83
N VAL A 28 0.35 0.28 -6.50
CA VAL A 28 -0.13 1.55 -7.05
C VAL A 28 0.03 1.46 -8.55
N MET A 29 -1.06 1.63 -9.28
CA MET A 29 -1.02 1.70 -10.73
C MET A 29 -1.35 3.10 -11.17
N GLY A 30 -0.52 3.68 -12.02
CA GLY A 30 -0.74 5.03 -12.49
C GLY A 30 -0.08 5.27 -13.83
N LEU A 31 -0.18 6.52 -14.26
CA LEU A 31 0.44 6.94 -15.50
C LEU A 31 1.95 6.94 -15.34
N LYS A 32 2.64 6.44 -16.38
CA LYS A 32 4.09 6.47 -16.39
C LYS A 32 4.52 7.89 -16.76
N ALA A 33 4.75 8.68 -15.72
CA ALA A 33 5.09 10.09 -15.90
C ALA A 33 6.35 10.39 -15.11
N GLU A 34 7.06 11.41 -15.56
CA GLU A 34 8.27 11.82 -14.88
C GLU A 34 7.95 12.24 -13.45
N GLY A 35 8.74 11.75 -12.50
CA GLY A 35 8.55 12.09 -11.10
C GLY A 35 7.53 11.24 -10.36
N PHE A 36 6.81 10.37 -11.08
CA PHE A 36 5.78 9.57 -10.42
C PHE A 36 6.40 8.59 -9.42
N VAL A 37 7.44 7.87 -9.83
CA VAL A 37 8.09 6.90 -8.96
C VAL A 37 8.66 7.60 -7.74
N GLU A 38 9.33 8.73 -7.95
CA GLU A 38 9.93 9.48 -6.86
C GLU A 38 8.87 9.99 -5.89
N ALA A 39 7.74 10.46 -6.40
CA ALA A 39 6.67 10.96 -5.55
C ALA A 39 6.07 9.84 -4.71
N ILE A 40 5.82 8.69 -5.32
CA ILE A 40 5.24 7.55 -4.60
C ILE A 40 6.24 7.04 -3.56
N THR A 41 7.52 7.00 -3.91
CA THR A 41 8.54 6.57 -2.96
C THR A 41 8.62 7.53 -1.77
N ALA A 42 8.53 8.83 -2.03
CA ALA A 42 8.57 9.81 -0.95
C ALA A 42 7.39 9.64 -0.01
N ILE A 43 6.22 9.35 -0.56
CA ILE A 43 5.04 9.10 0.26
C ILE A 43 5.26 7.87 1.12
N ALA A 44 5.82 6.81 0.55
CA ALA A 44 6.09 5.59 1.31
C ALA A 44 7.03 5.87 2.46
N VAL A 45 8.11 6.60 2.21
CA VAL A 45 9.09 6.91 3.25
C VAL A 45 8.49 7.80 4.33
N GLU A 46 7.61 8.70 3.94
CA GLU A 46 6.98 9.59 4.89
C GLU A 46 6.14 8.81 5.90
N HIS A 47 5.47 7.77 5.44
CA HIS A 47 4.58 6.98 6.30
C HIS A 47 5.26 5.75 6.90
N ASP A 48 6.38 5.34 6.31
CA ASP A 48 7.19 4.24 6.81
C ASP A 48 8.66 4.61 6.65
N PRO A 49 9.24 5.24 7.68
CA PRO A 49 10.65 5.67 7.57
C PRO A 49 11.63 4.53 7.34
N SER A 50 11.22 3.29 7.60
CA SER A 50 12.09 2.15 7.36
C SER A 50 12.00 1.64 5.92
N PHE A 51 11.15 2.23 5.08
CA PHE A 51 10.99 1.81 3.71
C PHE A 51 12.28 2.06 2.93
N GLU A 52 12.67 1.04 2.13
CA GLU A 52 13.86 1.13 1.30
C GLU A 52 13.45 0.94 -0.14
N ILE A 53 14.13 1.67 -1.04
CA ILE A 53 13.81 1.63 -2.46
C ILE A 53 13.96 0.22 -3.03
N GLU A 54 14.79 -0.60 -2.43
CA GLU A 54 14.96 -1.99 -2.86
C GLU A 54 13.68 -2.81 -2.71
N ARG A 55 12.76 -2.33 -1.89
CA ARG A 55 11.46 -3.00 -1.71
C ARG A 55 10.43 -2.55 -2.73
N LEU A 56 10.80 -1.64 -3.62
CA LEU A 56 9.90 -1.17 -4.66
C LEU A 56 10.06 -2.02 -5.89
N GLU A 57 8.94 -2.54 -6.39
CA GLU A 57 8.93 -3.26 -7.66
C GLU A 57 8.17 -2.46 -8.67
N MET A 58 8.71 -2.37 -9.87
CA MET A 58 8.11 -1.59 -10.94
C MET A 58 7.84 -2.47 -12.13
N ARG A 59 6.68 -2.27 -12.74
CA ARG A 59 6.33 -3.00 -13.95
C ARG A 59 5.59 -2.07 -14.88
N ASP A 60 6.04 -1.98 -16.13
CA ASP A 60 5.36 -1.18 -17.13
C ASP A 60 4.25 -1.99 -17.78
N SER A 61 3.17 -1.31 -18.17
CA SER A 61 2.14 -1.94 -18.97
C SER A 61 2.69 -2.21 -20.36
N SER A 62 1.98 -3.08 -21.10
CA SER A 62 2.46 -3.49 -22.42
C SER A 62 2.63 -2.31 -23.37
N GLY A 63 1.80 -1.28 -23.22
CA GLY A 63 1.93 -0.10 -24.05
C GLY A 63 2.87 0.96 -23.51
N GLY A 64 3.40 0.75 -22.31
CA GLY A 64 4.29 1.72 -21.71
C GLY A 64 3.62 2.98 -21.20
N LYS A 65 2.30 3.04 -21.26
CA LYS A 65 1.56 4.21 -20.82
C LYS A 65 1.33 4.20 -19.31
N TYR A 66 1.16 3.04 -18.74
CA TYR A 66 0.90 2.89 -17.32
C TYR A 66 2.03 2.15 -16.66
N GLN A 67 2.11 2.33 -15.35
CA GLN A 67 3.17 1.75 -14.56
C GLN A 67 2.58 1.24 -13.26
N SER A 68 3.03 0.06 -12.85
CA SER A 68 2.59 -0.54 -11.60
C SER A 68 3.75 -0.53 -10.63
N LEU A 69 3.52 0.01 -9.45
CA LEU A 69 4.52 0.06 -8.39
C LEU A 69 4.02 -0.76 -7.21
N THR A 70 4.82 -1.70 -6.77
CA THR A 70 4.49 -2.47 -5.57
C THR A 70 5.43 -2.04 -4.46
N LEU A 71 4.85 -1.48 -3.41
CA LEU A 71 5.59 -0.98 -2.26
C LEU A 71 5.37 -1.93 -1.10
N THR A 72 6.43 -2.59 -0.64
CA THR A 72 6.31 -3.41 0.55
C THR A 72 6.75 -2.56 1.73
N VAL A 73 5.77 -2.09 2.49
CA VAL A 73 6.02 -1.22 3.63
C VAL A 73 5.93 -2.02 4.92
N THR A 74 6.52 -1.48 5.97
CA THR A 74 6.35 -2.02 7.31
C THR A 74 5.13 -1.35 7.92
N ALA A 75 4.06 -2.13 8.05
CA ALA A 75 2.83 -1.63 8.64
C ALA A 75 2.95 -1.70 10.16
N THR A 76 2.74 -0.56 10.80
CA THR A 76 2.83 -0.48 12.25
C THR A 76 1.49 -0.28 12.92
N SER A 77 0.47 0.13 12.16
CA SER A 77 -0.88 0.32 12.70
C SER A 77 -1.85 0.45 11.55
N ARG A 78 -3.12 0.28 11.85
CA ARG A 78 -4.19 0.50 10.90
C ARG A 78 -4.22 1.96 10.48
N GLU A 79 -4.02 2.85 11.42
CA GLU A 79 -4.05 4.28 11.13
C GLU A 79 -2.94 4.66 10.16
N GLN A 80 -1.77 4.10 10.34
CA GLN A 80 -0.66 4.36 9.44
C GLN A 80 -1.02 3.94 8.02
N LEU A 81 -1.60 2.74 7.86
CA LEU A 81 -1.99 2.24 6.54
C LEU A 81 -3.07 3.12 5.92
N ASP A 82 -4.06 3.52 6.71
CA ASP A 82 -5.14 4.36 6.19
C ASP A 82 -4.58 5.69 5.67
N ASN A 83 -3.67 6.28 6.43
CA ASN A 83 -3.05 7.54 6.02
C ASN A 83 -2.21 7.36 4.77
N LEU A 84 -1.50 6.25 4.68
CA LEU A 84 -0.67 5.96 3.52
C LEU A 84 -1.53 5.77 2.28
N TYR A 85 -2.60 4.98 2.37
CA TYR A 85 -3.52 4.78 1.25
C TYR A 85 -4.12 6.11 0.80
N ARG A 86 -4.50 6.94 1.76
CA ARG A 86 -5.09 8.24 1.43
C ARG A 86 -4.09 9.11 0.68
N ALA A 87 -2.85 9.12 1.12
CA ALA A 87 -1.81 9.92 0.47
C ALA A 87 -1.52 9.39 -0.93
N LEU A 88 -1.48 8.07 -1.10
CA LEU A 88 -1.21 7.48 -2.40
C LEU A 88 -2.34 7.77 -3.39
N THR A 89 -3.59 7.64 -2.94
CA THR A 89 -4.72 7.88 -3.84
C THR A 89 -4.88 9.36 -4.18
N ALA A 90 -4.31 10.24 -3.37
CA ALA A 90 -4.39 11.67 -3.64
C ALA A 90 -3.45 12.11 -4.76
N HIS A 91 -2.50 11.28 -5.16
CA HIS A 91 -1.59 11.66 -6.22
C HIS A 91 -2.33 11.69 -7.55
N PRO A 92 -2.17 12.77 -8.35
CA PRO A 92 -2.97 12.92 -9.56
C PRO A 92 -2.73 11.85 -10.62
N HIS A 93 -1.56 11.22 -10.63
CA HIS A 93 -1.26 10.19 -11.60
C HIS A 93 -1.62 8.80 -11.13
N ALA A 94 -1.99 8.62 -9.87
CA ALA A 94 -2.38 7.31 -9.36
C ALA A 94 -3.80 6.98 -9.80
N LYS A 95 -3.96 5.82 -10.45
CA LYS A 95 -5.26 5.38 -10.93
C LYS A 95 -5.90 4.39 -9.98
N TYR A 96 -5.10 3.46 -9.45
CA TYR A 96 -5.57 2.46 -8.50
C TYR A 96 -4.55 2.30 -7.40
N VAL A 97 -5.04 2.08 -6.19
CA VAL A 97 -4.20 1.70 -5.06
C VAL A 97 -4.85 0.48 -4.42
N LEU A 98 -4.14 -0.62 -4.42
CA LEU A 98 -4.65 -1.90 -3.92
C LEU A 98 -3.89 -2.37 -2.69
#